data_412e3561450d252e873161d5f6cdd024
#
_entry.id   412e3561450d252e873161d5f6cdd024
#
_cell.length_a   1.000
_cell.length_b   1.000
_cell.length_c   1.000
_cell.angle_alpha   90.00
_cell.angle_beta   90.00
_cell.angle_gamma   90.00
#
_symmetry.space_group_name_H-M   'P 1'
#
loop_
_entity.id
_entity.type
_entity.pdbx_description
1 polymer ?
#
loop_
_entity_poly.entity_id
_entity_poly.type
_entity_poly.pdbx_seq_one_letter_code
_entity_poly.pdbx_strand_id
1 'polypeptide(L)'
;GNDFHQYMKKAGWKFPAEIDAQLNDHDRMMAHIMDGYENYPYEVLDEYLPYVKHFHFKMFEMTEEGPEYSMDYKSLLQYLHDHDWDGYVSTEYEGNRFTLDGMPMQEKKQVAMQQAYVQACLKEIQG
;
A
#
# COMPACT_ATOMS: atom_id res chain seq x y z
N GLY A 1 -5.91 -6.15 3.94
CA GLY A 1 -6.48 -5.21 3.08
C GLY A 1 -7.78 -4.62 3.58
N ASN A 2 -8.59 -4.17 2.66
CA ASN A 2 -9.89 -3.54 2.93
C ASN A 2 -10.81 -4.36 3.82
N ASP A 3 -10.83 -5.68 3.63
CA ASP A 3 -11.71 -6.56 4.42
C ASP A 3 -11.35 -6.54 5.89
N PHE A 4 -10.06 -6.54 6.21
CA PHE A 4 -9.59 -6.45 7.60
C PHE A 4 -9.89 -5.09 8.20
N HIS A 5 -9.61 -4.00 7.48
CA HIS A 5 -9.91 -2.64 7.92
C HIS A 5 -11.42 -2.45 8.16
N GLN A 6 -12.27 -2.89 7.23
CA GLN A 6 -13.71 -2.83 7.40
C GLN A 6 -14.21 -3.70 8.56
N TYR A 7 -13.62 -4.87 8.74
CA TYR A 7 -13.91 -5.73 9.88
C TYR A 7 -13.58 -5.03 11.20
N MET A 8 -12.38 -4.45 11.32
CA MET A 8 -11.93 -3.72 12.50
C MET A 8 -12.85 -2.52 12.80
N LYS A 9 -13.21 -1.77 11.78
CA LYS A 9 -14.14 -0.62 11.88
C LYS A 9 -15.54 -1.05 12.37
N LYS A 10 -16.07 -2.16 11.82
CA LYS A 10 -17.36 -2.73 12.24
C LYS A 10 -17.32 -3.33 13.64
N ALA A 11 -16.21 -3.95 14.02
CA ALA A 11 -16.01 -4.51 15.35
C ALA A 11 -15.85 -3.43 16.43
N GLY A 12 -15.70 -2.16 16.04
CA GLY A 12 -15.43 -1.07 16.97
C GLY A 12 -14.10 -1.24 17.69
N TRP A 13 -13.11 -1.82 16.99
CA TRP A 13 -11.82 -2.13 17.57
C TRP A 13 -11.15 -0.87 18.16
N LYS A 14 -10.61 -1.02 19.35
CA LYS A 14 -9.80 -0.01 20.04
C LYS A 14 -8.63 -0.71 20.70
N PHE A 15 -7.57 0.03 20.92
CA PHE A 15 -6.50 -0.48 21.76
C PHE A 15 -7.04 -0.88 23.14
N PRO A 16 -6.54 -1.98 23.72
CA PRO A 16 -6.78 -2.27 25.13
C PRO A 16 -6.45 -1.05 25.98
N ALA A 17 -7.22 -0.78 27.01
CA ALA A 17 -7.09 0.45 27.81
C ALA A 17 -5.67 0.64 28.38
N GLU A 18 -5.01 -0.46 28.72
CA GLU A 18 -3.64 -0.47 29.24
C GLU A 18 -2.62 -0.01 28.20
N ILE A 19 -2.86 -0.32 26.93
CA ILE A 19 -2.02 0.12 25.82
C ILE A 19 -2.36 1.57 25.47
N ASP A 20 -3.65 1.87 25.35
CA ASP A 20 -4.11 3.22 24.99
C ASP A 20 -3.63 4.28 25.98
N ALA A 21 -3.56 3.95 27.27
CA ALA A 21 -3.06 4.85 28.32
C ALA A 21 -1.55 5.16 28.20
N GLN A 22 -0.79 4.35 27.47
CA GLN A 22 0.66 4.53 27.25
C GLN A 22 0.98 5.25 25.94
N LEU A 23 0.01 5.37 25.02
CA LEU A 23 0.21 6.03 23.74
C LEU A 23 0.26 7.55 23.90
N ASN A 24 1.26 8.16 23.32
CA ASN A 24 1.32 9.61 23.11
C ASN A 24 0.61 10.00 21.80
N ASP A 25 0.52 11.29 21.50
CA ASP A 25 -0.17 11.79 20.30
C ASP A 25 0.51 11.32 19.00
N HIS A 26 1.84 11.17 19.01
CA HIS A 26 2.58 10.64 17.88
C HIS A 26 2.26 9.16 17.65
N ASP A 27 2.24 8.35 18.70
CA ASP A 27 1.90 6.93 18.64
C ASP A 27 0.47 6.74 18.09
N ARG A 28 -0.49 7.58 18.56
CA ARG A 28 -1.88 7.55 18.07
C ARG A 28 -1.97 7.90 16.59
N MET A 29 -1.23 8.91 16.15
CA MET A 29 -1.15 9.29 14.76
C MET A 29 -0.57 8.16 13.90
N MET A 30 0.51 7.53 14.36
CA MET A 30 1.14 6.41 13.66
C MET A 30 0.22 5.19 13.60
N ALA A 31 -0.46 4.86 14.69
CA ALA A 31 -1.44 3.78 14.73
C ALA A 31 -2.59 4.03 13.74
N HIS A 32 -3.05 5.27 13.62
CA HIS A 32 -4.08 5.65 12.65
C HIS A 32 -3.60 5.49 11.21
N ILE A 33 -2.36 5.86 10.90
CA ILE A 33 -1.74 5.64 9.59
C ILE A 33 -1.62 4.14 9.29
N MET A 34 -1.25 3.34 10.29
CA MET A 34 -1.10 1.89 10.16
C MET A 34 -2.43 1.13 10.09
N ASP A 35 -3.52 1.73 10.54
CA ASP A 35 -4.88 1.16 10.48
C ASP A 35 -5.35 0.93 9.03
N GLY A 36 -4.59 1.39 8.10
CA GLY A 36 -4.77 1.21 6.67
C GLY A 36 -5.54 2.33 6.01
N TYR A 37 -5.31 2.48 4.74
CA TYR A 37 -6.05 3.41 3.91
C TYR A 37 -7.34 2.76 3.42
N GLU A 38 -8.41 3.53 3.39
CA GLU A 38 -9.63 3.16 2.72
C GLU A 38 -9.37 3.19 1.20
N ASN A 39 -9.51 2.05 0.51
CA ASN A 39 -9.39 2.03 -0.94
C ASN A 39 -10.69 2.56 -1.55
N TYR A 40 -10.57 3.60 -2.34
CA TYR A 40 -11.68 4.11 -3.14
C TYR A 40 -11.85 3.26 -4.41
N PRO A 41 -13.08 3.22 -4.98
CA PRO A 41 -13.29 2.66 -6.31
C PRO A 41 -12.37 3.34 -7.33
N TYR A 42 -11.79 2.58 -8.25
CA TYR A 42 -10.83 3.13 -9.23
C TYR A 42 -11.48 4.12 -10.20
N GLU A 43 -12.79 4.07 -10.37
CA GLU A 43 -13.56 4.98 -11.21
C GLU A 43 -13.43 6.45 -10.78
N VAL A 44 -13.00 6.72 -9.54
CA VAL A 44 -12.67 8.10 -9.12
C VAL A 44 -11.48 8.68 -9.88
N LEU A 45 -10.69 7.83 -10.56
CA LEU A 45 -9.57 8.25 -11.40
C LEU A 45 -9.99 8.67 -12.80
N ASP A 46 -11.20 8.33 -13.27
CA ASP A 46 -11.60 8.50 -14.67
C ASP A 46 -11.39 9.92 -15.20
N GLU A 47 -11.81 10.92 -14.42
CA GLU A 47 -11.66 12.32 -14.84
C GLU A 47 -10.21 12.83 -14.77
N TYR A 48 -9.33 12.14 -14.01
CA TYR A 48 -7.94 12.55 -13.78
C TYR A 48 -6.95 11.82 -14.68
N LEU A 49 -7.25 10.58 -15.10
CA LEU A 49 -6.34 9.74 -15.89
C LEU A 49 -5.75 10.44 -17.11
N PRO A 50 -6.48 11.25 -17.90
CA PRO A 50 -5.89 11.95 -19.04
C PRO A 50 -4.74 12.89 -18.68
N TYR A 51 -4.70 13.35 -17.44
CA TYR A 51 -3.71 14.30 -16.92
C TYR A 51 -2.60 13.61 -16.10
N VAL A 52 -2.85 12.40 -15.61
CA VAL A 52 -1.88 11.64 -14.80
C VAL A 52 -0.88 10.96 -15.74
N LYS A 53 0.39 11.26 -15.56
CA LYS A 53 1.49 10.65 -16.33
C LYS A 53 2.39 9.75 -15.50
N HIS A 54 2.22 9.76 -14.18
CA HIS A 54 3.07 9.01 -13.27
C HIS A 54 2.33 8.69 -11.97
N PHE A 55 2.42 7.42 -11.55
CA PHE A 55 2.00 6.98 -10.22
C PHE A 55 3.19 6.56 -9.37
N HIS A 56 3.22 6.99 -8.13
CA HIS A 56 4.09 6.43 -7.11
C HIS A 56 3.40 5.22 -6.47
N PHE A 57 4.00 4.05 -6.66
CA PHE A 57 3.55 2.83 -5.99
C PHE A 57 4.25 2.73 -4.64
N LYS A 58 3.65 3.40 -3.67
CA LYS A 58 4.13 3.41 -2.29
C LYS A 58 3.97 2.04 -1.66
N MET A 59 4.92 1.66 -0.80
CA MET A 59 4.85 0.45 0.01
C MET A 59 5.59 0.62 1.34
N PHE A 60 5.14 -0.11 2.33
CA PHE A 60 5.81 -0.26 3.62
C PHE A 60 6.58 -1.57 3.70
N GLU A 61 6.01 -2.66 3.22
CA GLU A 61 6.64 -3.97 3.23
C GLU A 61 6.07 -4.89 2.13
N MET A 62 6.95 -5.47 1.32
CA MET A 62 6.64 -6.62 0.49
C MET A 62 6.94 -7.89 1.28
N THR A 63 6.04 -8.84 1.28
CA THR A 63 6.24 -10.14 1.93
C THR A 63 6.75 -11.19 0.96
N GLU A 64 7.27 -12.31 1.46
CA GLU A 64 7.69 -13.43 0.59
C GLU A 64 6.48 -14.13 -0.05
N GLU A 65 5.31 -13.97 0.55
CA GLU A 65 4.05 -14.57 0.10
C GLU A 65 3.28 -13.69 -0.91
N GLY A 66 3.67 -12.43 -1.05
CA GLY A 66 3.00 -11.52 -1.97
C GLY A 66 3.24 -10.03 -1.70
N PRO A 67 2.40 -9.19 -2.29
CA PRO A 67 2.52 -7.75 -2.15
C PRO A 67 2.18 -7.29 -0.73
N GLU A 68 2.47 -6.04 -0.47
CA GLU A 68 1.98 -5.33 0.70
C GLU A 68 0.45 -5.47 0.80
N TYR A 69 -0.03 -5.88 1.98
CA TYR A 69 -1.42 -6.34 2.18
C TYR A 69 -2.50 -5.27 1.97
N SER A 70 -2.15 -3.99 2.07
CA SER A 70 -3.08 -2.85 1.93
C SER A 70 -3.14 -2.27 0.52
N MET A 71 -2.24 -2.70 -0.38
CA MET A 71 -2.09 -2.14 -1.72
C MET A 71 -2.41 -3.20 -2.79
N ASP A 72 -3.54 -3.08 -3.46
CA ASP A 72 -3.90 -3.96 -4.56
C ASP A 72 -3.32 -3.44 -5.89
N TYR A 73 -2.01 -3.60 -6.06
CA TYR A 73 -1.32 -3.18 -7.28
C TYR A 73 -1.84 -3.86 -8.54
N LYS A 74 -2.24 -5.13 -8.45
CA LYS A 74 -2.68 -5.88 -9.62
C LYS A 74 -3.99 -5.32 -10.17
N SER A 75 -4.97 -5.08 -9.32
CA SER A 75 -6.25 -4.51 -9.74
C SER A 75 -6.09 -3.08 -10.26
N LEU A 76 -5.22 -2.28 -9.66
CA LEU A 76 -4.91 -0.95 -10.18
C LEU A 76 -4.25 -1.02 -11.57
N LEU A 77 -3.25 -1.89 -11.75
CA LEU A 77 -2.59 -2.06 -13.05
C LEU A 77 -3.56 -2.56 -14.12
N GLN A 78 -4.46 -3.47 -13.77
CA GLN A 78 -5.53 -3.93 -14.68
C GLN A 78 -6.44 -2.78 -15.08
N TYR A 79 -6.89 -1.98 -14.11
CA TYR A 79 -7.73 -0.81 -14.38
C TYR A 79 -7.02 0.19 -15.31
N LEU A 80 -5.74 0.49 -15.07
CA LEU A 80 -4.96 1.39 -15.90
C LEU A 80 -4.81 0.86 -17.35
N HIS A 81 -4.57 -0.45 -17.49
CA HIS A 81 -4.49 -1.12 -18.78
C HIS A 81 -5.83 -1.05 -19.54
N ASP A 82 -6.95 -1.30 -18.85
CA ASP A 82 -8.28 -1.31 -19.46
C ASP A 82 -8.73 0.10 -19.92
N HIS A 83 -8.05 1.13 -19.42
CA HIS A 83 -8.26 2.54 -19.79
C HIS A 83 -7.16 3.10 -20.72
N ASP A 84 -6.38 2.23 -21.35
CA ASP A 84 -5.31 2.61 -22.28
C ASP A 84 -4.31 3.64 -21.70
N TRP A 85 -4.10 3.59 -20.37
CA TRP A 85 -3.15 4.51 -19.73
C TRP A 85 -1.71 4.10 -20.04
N ASP A 86 -0.91 5.04 -20.56
CA ASP A 86 0.46 4.83 -21.07
C ASP A 86 1.56 5.50 -20.22
N GLY A 87 1.26 5.86 -18.98
CA GLY A 87 2.19 6.55 -18.08
C GLY A 87 3.22 5.64 -17.42
N TYR A 88 3.86 6.16 -16.38
CA TYR A 88 4.92 5.49 -15.65
C TYR A 88 4.49 5.18 -14.22
N VAL A 89 4.98 4.07 -13.69
CA VAL A 89 4.90 3.75 -12.26
C VAL A 89 6.31 3.70 -11.66
N SER A 90 6.49 4.21 -10.46
CA SER A 90 7.73 4.09 -9.72
C SER A 90 7.51 3.54 -8.33
N THR A 91 8.47 2.75 -7.87
CA THR A 91 8.50 2.23 -6.52
C THR A 91 8.83 3.35 -5.53
N GLU A 92 8.09 3.42 -4.43
CA GLU A 92 8.35 4.31 -3.31
C GLU A 92 8.32 3.51 -2.00
N TYR A 93 9.50 3.25 -1.42
CA TYR A 93 9.61 2.49 -0.18
C TYR A 93 9.66 3.42 1.03
N GLU A 94 8.73 3.24 1.95
CA GLU A 94 8.64 4.00 3.21
C GLU A 94 8.73 3.12 4.47
N GLY A 95 9.06 1.85 4.33
CA GLY A 95 9.08 0.89 5.44
C GLY A 95 10.10 1.17 6.54
N ASN A 96 11.14 1.95 6.25
CA ASN A 96 12.12 2.35 7.27
C ASN A 96 11.51 3.17 8.43
N ARG A 97 10.34 3.76 8.25
CA ARG A 97 9.61 4.43 9.34
C ARG A 97 9.17 3.47 10.45
N PHE A 98 9.08 2.18 10.11
CA PHE A 98 8.63 1.11 11.01
C PHE A 98 9.76 0.15 11.40
N THR A 99 10.99 0.45 10.98
CA THR A 99 12.17 -0.34 11.36
C THR A 99 12.59 0.04 12.76
N LEU A 100 12.69 -0.96 13.65
CA LEU A 100 13.16 -0.76 15.01
C LEU A 100 14.65 -0.41 15.03
N ASP A 101 15.06 0.34 16.04
CA ASP A 101 16.47 0.68 16.24
C ASP A 101 17.36 -0.57 16.26
N GLY A 102 18.41 -0.55 15.44
CA GLY A 102 19.34 -1.67 15.30
C GLY A 102 18.92 -2.76 14.30
N MET A 103 17.73 -2.68 13.71
CA MET A 103 17.34 -3.57 12.61
C MET A 103 17.99 -3.11 11.30
N PRO A 104 18.42 -4.06 10.44
CA PRO A 104 19.01 -3.70 9.15
C PRO A 104 17.97 -3.11 8.22
N MET A 105 18.32 -2.04 7.54
CA MET A 105 17.51 -1.48 6.45
C MET A 105 17.47 -2.45 5.28
N GLN A 106 16.30 -2.65 4.70
CA GLN A 106 16.06 -3.61 3.62
C GLN A 106 15.55 -2.95 2.33
N GLU A 107 15.70 -1.66 2.18
CA GLU A 107 15.13 -0.87 1.09
C GLU A 107 15.43 -1.43 -0.31
N LYS A 108 16.67 -1.86 -0.56
CA LYS A 108 17.04 -2.45 -1.86
C LYS A 108 16.32 -3.77 -2.14
N LYS A 109 16.18 -4.63 -1.13
CA LYS A 109 15.44 -5.89 -1.23
C LYS A 109 13.98 -5.60 -1.50
N GLN A 110 13.38 -4.72 -0.73
CA GLN A 110 11.97 -4.35 -0.80
C GLN A 110 11.62 -3.74 -2.16
N VAL A 111 12.43 -2.81 -2.65
CA VAL A 111 12.26 -2.22 -3.99
C VAL A 111 12.32 -3.29 -5.08
N ALA A 112 13.31 -4.19 -5.01
CA ALA A 112 13.44 -5.27 -5.99
C ALA A 112 12.24 -6.23 -5.97
N MET A 113 11.71 -6.56 -4.79
CA MET A 113 10.53 -7.42 -4.64
C MET A 113 9.29 -6.76 -5.26
N GLN A 114 9.02 -5.48 -4.99
CA GLN A 114 7.89 -4.78 -5.59
C GLN A 114 8.02 -4.69 -7.11
N GLN A 115 9.18 -4.33 -7.63
CA GLN A 115 9.40 -4.26 -9.07
C GLN A 115 9.19 -5.61 -9.75
N ALA A 116 9.68 -6.70 -9.15
CA ALA A 116 9.45 -8.05 -9.67
C ALA A 116 7.96 -8.41 -9.68
N TYR A 117 7.24 -8.08 -8.62
CA TYR A 117 5.80 -8.31 -8.53
C TYR A 117 5.02 -7.49 -9.57
N VAL A 118 5.28 -6.19 -9.69
CA VAL A 118 4.64 -5.32 -10.70
C VAL A 118 4.89 -5.82 -12.12
N GLN A 119 6.12 -6.23 -12.43
CA GLN A 119 6.45 -6.80 -13.75
C GLN A 119 5.72 -8.13 -14.01
N ALA A 120 5.56 -8.97 -12.98
CA ALA A 120 4.78 -10.20 -13.12
C ALA A 120 3.30 -9.90 -13.41
N CYS A 121 2.70 -8.94 -12.69
CA CYS A 121 1.33 -8.50 -12.95
C CYS A 121 1.16 -7.95 -14.37
N LEU A 122 2.08 -7.11 -14.83
CA LEU A 122 2.02 -6.56 -16.20
C LEU A 122 2.09 -7.65 -17.27
N LYS A 123 2.93 -8.68 -17.08
CA LYS A 123 2.99 -9.82 -18.00
C LYS A 123 1.69 -10.61 -18.07
N GLU A 124 1.03 -10.79 -16.92
CA GLU A 124 -0.26 -11.48 -16.88
C GLU A 124 -1.39 -10.66 -17.54
N ILE A 125 -1.35 -9.33 -17.38
CA ILE A 125 -2.35 -8.41 -17.93
C ILE A 125 -2.21 -8.28 -19.46
N GLN A 126 -0.99 -8.25 -19.94
CA GLN A 126 -0.70 -8.06 -21.37
C GLN A 126 -0.75 -9.36 -22.20
N GLY A 127 -0.80 -10.53 -21.56
CA GLY A 127 -0.89 -11.85 -22.18
C GLY A 127 0.48 -12.32 -22.64
#